data_9854cd430583c4aa2629f6095fa5f484
#
_entry.id   9854cd430583c4aa2629f6095fa5f484
#
_cell.length_a   1.000
_cell.length_b   1.000
_cell.length_c   1.000
_cell.angle_alpha   90.00
_cell.angle_beta   90.00
_cell.angle_gamma   90.00
#
_symmetry.space_group_name_H-M   'P 1'
#
loop_
_entity.id
_entity.type
_entity.pdbx_description
1 polymer ?
#
loop_
_entity_poly.entity_id
_entity_poly.type
_entity_poly.pdbx_seq_one_letter_code
_entity_poly.pdbx_strand_id
1 'polypeptide(L)'
;MKLAIFDFDGTITKSDSFRGFIIFYHGYRRFILGVLATLPSLVLYWLNLISNNNMKQRVITHFFKGESANKFRDLAEKYSNNKIGNIIRDEAIDKINWHKNNRDEVVIVSASIDMWLKPWCDKNSIKLISTEIEIKENKI
;
A
#
# COMPACT_ATOMS: atom_id res chain seq x y z
N MET A 1 14.14 -25.04 -6.12
CA MET A 1 13.22 -24.09 -5.47
C MET A 1 14.04 -22.87 -5.05
N LYS A 2 13.69 -21.70 -5.52
CA LYS A 2 14.33 -20.41 -5.18
C LYS A 2 13.29 -19.50 -4.51
N LEU A 3 13.74 -18.47 -3.83
CA LEU A 3 12.88 -17.43 -3.28
C LEU A 3 12.95 -16.21 -4.21
N ALA A 4 11.81 -15.80 -4.77
CA ALA A 4 11.68 -14.60 -5.58
C ALA A 4 10.97 -13.52 -4.75
N ILE A 5 11.68 -12.43 -4.48
CA ILE A 5 11.17 -11.30 -3.71
C ILE A 5 10.89 -10.14 -4.65
N PHE A 6 9.69 -9.57 -4.55
CA PHE A 6 9.27 -8.41 -5.31
C PHE A 6 8.84 -7.28 -4.37
N ASP A 7 9.24 -6.06 -4.68
CA ASP A 7 8.60 -4.87 -4.15
C ASP A 7 7.28 -4.63 -4.90
N PHE A 8 6.33 -3.93 -4.27
CA PHE A 8 5.01 -3.73 -4.86
C PHE A 8 4.90 -2.40 -5.62
N ASP A 9 5.01 -1.27 -4.92
CA ASP A 9 4.76 0.04 -5.49
C ASP A 9 5.90 0.51 -6.41
N GLY A 10 5.57 0.80 -7.67
CA GLY A 10 6.56 1.17 -8.69
C GLY A 10 7.34 0.00 -9.31
N THR A 11 7.26 -1.20 -8.73
CA THR A 11 7.85 -2.43 -9.25
C THR A 11 6.78 -3.31 -9.91
N ILE A 12 5.86 -3.88 -9.14
CA ILE A 12 4.70 -4.62 -9.66
C ILE A 12 3.66 -3.66 -10.23
N THR A 13 3.53 -2.47 -9.65
CA THR A 13 2.54 -1.47 -10.05
C THR A 13 3.15 -0.36 -10.90
N LYS A 14 2.31 0.25 -11.76
CA LYS A 14 2.62 1.45 -12.56
C LYS A 14 2.55 2.73 -11.73
N SER A 15 1.85 2.69 -10.59
CA SER A 15 1.62 3.84 -9.71
C SER A 15 1.57 3.41 -8.25
N ASP A 16 1.78 4.36 -7.35
CA ASP A 16 1.79 4.15 -5.91
C ASP A 16 0.39 3.79 -5.39
N SER A 17 0.27 2.64 -4.73
CA SER A 17 -1.00 2.12 -4.21
C SER A 17 -1.48 2.88 -2.97
N PHE A 18 -0.57 3.39 -2.13
CA PHE A 18 -0.91 4.16 -0.94
C PHE A 18 -1.57 5.50 -1.31
N ARG A 19 -0.96 6.24 -2.25
CA ARG A 19 -1.56 7.45 -2.83
C ARG A 19 -2.92 7.15 -3.46
N GLY A 20 -3.01 6.08 -4.23
CA GLY A 20 -4.26 5.65 -4.87
C GLY A 20 -5.34 5.35 -3.84
N PHE A 21 -5.00 4.69 -2.73
CA PHE A 21 -5.93 4.39 -1.66
C PHE A 21 -6.42 5.65 -0.93
N ILE A 22 -5.55 6.62 -0.63
CA ILE A 22 -5.98 7.89 -0.01
C ILE A 22 -6.99 8.61 -0.90
N ILE A 23 -6.72 8.69 -2.21
CA ILE A 23 -7.64 9.32 -3.16
C ILE A 23 -8.97 8.56 -3.25
N PHE A 24 -8.92 7.22 -3.25
CA PHE A 24 -10.11 6.38 -3.25
C PHE A 24 -10.95 6.55 -1.99
N TYR A 25 -10.31 6.67 -0.82
CA TYR A 25 -10.96 6.79 0.49
C TYR A 25 -11.58 8.17 0.72
N HIS A 26 -10.82 9.23 0.45
CA HIS A 26 -11.15 10.60 0.81
C HIS A 26 -11.53 11.49 -0.37
N GLY A 27 -11.24 11.06 -1.60
CA GLY A 27 -11.39 11.88 -2.81
C GLY A 27 -10.21 12.83 -3.05
N TYR A 28 -10.13 13.33 -4.28
CA TYR A 28 -8.98 14.10 -4.76
C TYR A 28 -8.80 15.44 -4.03
N ARG A 29 -9.90 16.13 -3.68
CA ARG A 29 -9.84 17.41 -2.96
C ARG A 29 -9.19 17.27 -1.58
N ARG A 30 -9.64 16.28 -0.79
CA ARG A 30 -9.06 16.01 0.54
C ARG A 30 -7.62 15.53 0.43
N PHE A 31 -7.29 14.77 -0.60
CA PHE A 31 -5.91 14.37 -0.86
C PHE A 31 -5.01 15.60 -1.04
N ILE A 32 -5.37 16.57 -1.90
CA ILE A 32 -4.58 17.78 -2.11
C ILE A 32 -4.42 18.57 -0.81
N LEU A 33 -5.52 18.80 -0.08
CA LEU A 33 -5.47 19.53 1.20
C LEU A 33 -4.59 18.82 2.23
N GLY A 34 -4.65 17.50 2.29
CA GLY A 34 -3.80 16.71 3.17
C GLY A 34 -2.33 16.76 2.79
N VAL A 35 -2.01 16.72 1.49
CA VAL A 35 -0.63 16.91 1.01
C VAL A 35 -0.12 18.29 1.41
N LEU A 36 -0.91 19.34 1.23
CA LEU A 36 -0.55 20.70 1.65
C LEU A 36 -0.33 20.79 3.17
N ALA A 37 -1.18 20.16 3.96
CA ALA A 37 -1.05 20.13 5.42
C ALA A 37 0.20 19.35 5.88
N THR A 38 0.64 18.35 5.12
CA THR A 38 1.83 17.54 5.43
C THR A 38 3.12 18.10 4.83
N LEU A 39 3.06 19.17 4.04
CA LEU A 39 4.23 19.81 3.41
C LEU A 39 5.38 20.10 4.40
N PRO A 40 5.16 20.65 5.61
CA PRO A 40 6.26 20.86 6.56
C PRO A 40 7.00 19.57 6.91
N SER A 41 6.26 18.46 7.03
CA SER A 41 6.87 17.14 7.30
C SER A 41 7.62 16.59 6.09
N LEU A 42 7.15 16.88 4.87
CA LEU A 42 7.85 16.54 3.61
C LEU A 42 9.17 17.31 3.50
N VAL A 43 9.17 18.59 3.85
CA VAL A 43 10.42 19.41 3.88
C VAL A 43 11.41 18.84 4.90
N LEU A 44 10.97 18.50 6.12
CA LEU A 44 11.81 17.87 7.13
C LEU A 44 12.38 16.53 6.66
N TYR A 45 11.58 15.73 5.95
CA TYR A 45 12.04 14.49 5.36
C TYR A 45 13.10 14.74 4.27
N TRP A 46 12.88 15.72 3.41
CA TRP A 46 13.81 16.08 2.33
C TRP A 46 15.15 16.60 2.87
N LEU A 47 15.10 17.28 4.01
CA LEU A 47 16.29 17.73 4.75
C LEU A 47 16.95 16.61 5.59
N ASN A 48 16.48 15.36 5.48
CA ASN A 48 16.94 14.20 6.26
C ASN A 48 16.81 14.37 7.80
N LEU A 49 15.91 15.26 8.26
CA LEU A 49 15.66 15.50 9.69
C LEU A 49 14.66 14.50 10.28
N ILE A 50 13.89 13.82 9.45
CA ILE A 50 13.00 12.73 9.86
C ILE A 50 13.17 11.52 8.94
N SER A 51 12.98 10.31 9.49
CA SER A 51 13.07 9.07 8.72
C SER A 51 11.85 8.87 7.82
N ASN A 52 12.00 8.04 6.78
CA ASN A 52 10.90 7.62 5.90
C ASN A 52 9.74 7.00 6.70
N ASN A 53 10.04 6.21 7.74
CA ASN A 53 9.02 5.60 8.58
C ASN A 53 8.21 6.66 9.35
N ASN A 54 8.87 7.65 9.93
CA ASN A 54 8.21 8.76 10.63
C ASN A 54 7.35 9.59 9.67
N MET A 55 7.81 9.79 8.43
CA MET A 55 7.02 10.50 7.43
C MET A 55 5.75 9.73 7.06
N LYS A 56 5.85 8.42 6.78
CA LYS A 56 4.69 7.57 6.50
C LYS A 56 3.70 7.56 7.66
N GLN A 57 4.18 7.42 8.90
CA GLN A 57 3.34 7.45 10.08
C GLN A 57 2.58 8.78 10.21
N ARG A 58 3.22 9.92 9.95
CA ARG A 58 2.55 11.23 9.96
C ARG A 58 1.46 11.34 8.90
N VAL A 59 1.72 10.84 7.69
CA VAL A 59 0.71 10.83 6.61
C VAL A 59 -0.47 9.93 6.97
N ILE A 60 -0.21 8.71 7.46
CA ILE A 60 -1.27 7.79 7.91
C ILE A 60 -2.11 8.43 9.02
N THR A 61 -1.45 9.00 10.02
CA THR A 61 -2.11 9.70 11.12
C THR A 61 -2.96 10.86 10.63
N HIS A 62 -2.45 11.67 9.70
CA HIS A 62 -3.18 12.81 9.16
C HIS A 62 -4.47 12.40 8.45
N PHE A 63 -4.41 11.34 7.62
CA PHE A 63 -5.56 10.93 6.81
C PHE A 63 -6.53 10.00 7.54
N PHE A 64 -6.05 9.16 8.45
CA PHE A 64 -6.85 8.04 8.95
C PHE A 64 -7.03 7.98 10.46
N LYS A 65 -6.33 8.82 11.24
CA LYS A 65 -6.49 8.82 12.70
C LYS A 65 -7.96 9.04 13.10
N GLY A 66 -8.48 8.08 13.87
CA GLY A 66 -9.85 8.11 14.38
C GLY A 66 -10.91 7.60 13.40
N GLU A 67 -10.54 7.22 12.18
CA GLU A 67 -11.46 6.55 11.25
C GLU A 67 -11.86 5.16 11.78
N SER A 68 -13.10 4.75 11.50
CA SER A 68 -13.58 3.42 11.86
C SER A 68 -12.77 2.32 11.18
N ALA A 69 -12.24 1.39 11.96
CA ALA A 69 -11.48 0.25 11.41
C ALA A 69 -12.32 -0.63 10.50
N ASN A 70 -13.62 -0.79 10.79
CA ASN A 70 -14.53 -1.54 9.92
C ASN A 70 -14.69 -0.85 8.56
N LYS A 71 -14.96 0.46 8.56
CA LYS A 71 -15.06 1.25 7.33
C LYS A 71 -13.75 1.21 6.54
N PHE A 72 -12.61 1.28 7.22
CA PHE A 72 -11.30 1.22 6.59
C PHE A 72 -11.07 -0.14 5.91
N ARG A 73 -11.38 -1.26 6.59
CA ARG A 73 -11.27 -2.61 6.03
C ARG A 73 -12.16 -2.78 4.79
N ASP A 74 -13.43 -2.37 4.87
CA ASP A 74 -14.37 -2.47 3.75
C ASP A 74 -13.88 -1.70 2.52
N LEU A 75 -13.36 -0.48 2.72
CA LEU A 75 -12.83 0.34 1.63
C LEU A 75 -11.50 -0.18 1.11
N ALA A 76 -10.65 -0.75 1.96
CA ALA A 76 -9.39 -1.38 1.57
C ALA A 76 -9.65 -2.61 0.69
N GLU A 77 -10.60 -3.46 1.05
CA GLU A 77 -11.02 -4.61 0.25
C GLU A 77 -11.62 -4.19 -1.10
N LYS A 78 -12.51 -3.19 -1.10
CA LYS A 78 -13.07 -2.63 -2.34
C LYS A 78 -12.00 -2.04 -3.24
N TYR A 79 -11.02 -1.33 -2.68
CA TYR A 79 -9.91 -0.79 -3.43
C TYR A 79 -9.05 -1.90 -4.03
N SER A 80 -8.72 -2.92 -3.24
CA SER A 80 -7.98 -4.08 -3.69
C SER A 80 -8.66 -4.75 -4.89
N ASN A 81 -9.95 -5.04 -4.76
CA ASN A 81 -10.70 -5.76 -5.78
C ASN A 81 -10.96 -4.96 -7.06
N ASN A 82 -11.15 -3.64 -6.94
CA ASN A 82 -11.60 -2.81 -8.07
C ASN A 82 -10.51 -1.93 -8.69
N LYS A 83 -9.42 -1.67 -7.97
CA LYS A 83 -8.41 -0.69 -8.40
C LYS A 83 -7.02 -1.26 -8.54
N ILE A 84 -6.58 -2.15 -7.66
CA ILE A 84 -5.21 -2.70 -7.68
C ILE A 84 -4.92 -3.35 -9.02
N GLY A 85 -5.82 -4.19 -9.55
CA GLY A 85 -5.63 -4.85 -10.84
C GLY A 85 -5.32 -3.88 -12.00
N ASN A 86 -5.89 -2.67 -11.98
CA ASN A 86 -5.71 -1.69 -13.05
C ASN A 86 -4.32 -1.02 -13.06
N ILE A 87 -3.62 -1.08 -11.95
CA ILE A 87 -2.27 -0.48 -11.83
C ILE A 87 -1.14 -1.50 -11.92
N ILE A 88 -1.46 -2.78 -12.03
CA ILE A 88 -0.46 -3.85 -12.19
C ILE A 88 0.19 -3.77 -13.57
N ARG A 89 1.47 -4.08 -13.63
CA ARG A 89 2.25 -4.23 -14.87
C ARG A 89 2.12 -5.65 -15.40
N ASP A 90 1.83 -5.79 -16.67
CA ASP A 90 1.69 -7.11 -17.30
C ASP A 90 3.02 -7.90 -17.20
N GLU A 91 4.16 -7.21 -17.42
CA GLU A 91 5.48 -7.81 -17.32
C GLU A 91 5.81 -8.35 -15.91
N ALA A 92 5.25 -7.69 -14.87
CA ALA A 92 5.41 -8.15 -13.49
C ALA A 92 4.62 -9.44 -13.25
N ILE A 93 3.39 -9.53 -13.78
CA ILE A 93 2.59 -10.76 -13.72
C ILE A 93 3.28 -11.91 -14.47
N ASP A 94 3.80 -11.65 -15.66
CA ASP A 94 4.53 -12.64 -16.45
C ASP A 94 5.74 -13.17 -15.66
N LYS A 95 6.47 -12.27 -15.01
CA LYS A 95 7.63 -12.66 -14.20
C LYS A 95 7.24 -13.47 -12.96
N ILE A 96 6.18 -13.08 -12.27
CA ILE A 96 5.63 -13.81 -11.14
C ILE A 96 5.20 -15.22 -11.58
N ASN A 97 4.49 -15.33 -12.69
CA ASN A 97 4.02 -16.61 -13.23
C ASN A 97 5.19 -17.49 -13.67
N TRP A 98 6.22 -16.90 -14.25
CA TRP A 98 7.44 -17.63 -14.58
C TRP A 98 8.09 -18.29 -13.36
N HIS A 99 8.22 -17.56 -12.24
CA HIS A 99 8.74 -18.10 -10.98
C HIS A 99 7.85 -19.21 -10.44
N LYS A 100 6.53 -19.02 -10.43
CA LYS A 100 5.58 -20.04 -9.97
C LYS A 100 5.67 -21.33 -10.80
N ASN A 101 5.77 -21.20 -12.12
CA ASN A 101 5.91 -22.35 -13.03
C ASN A 101 7.22 -23.11 -12.79
N ASN A 102 8.26 -22.41 -12.31
CA ASN A 102 9.53 -23.03 -11.91
C ASN A 102 9.49 -23.58 -10.45
N ARG A 103 8.34 -23.58 -9.80
CA ARG A 103 8.15 -23.97 -8.39
C ARG A 103 9.00 -23.15 -7.42
N ASP A 104 9.27 -21.90 -7.77
CA ASP A 104 9.90 -20.96 -6.86
C ASP A 104 8.85 -20.35 -5.91
N GLU A 105 9.25 -20.03 -4.69
CA GLU A 105 8.41 -19.31 -3.74
C GLU A 105 8.41 -17.81 -4.10
N VAL A 106 7.23 -17.23 -4.25
CA VAL A 106 7.07 -15.79 -4.56
C VAL A 106 6.58 -15.06 -3.32
N VAL A 107 7.32 -14.02 -2.93
CA VAL A 107 6.99 -13.16 -1.78
C VAL A 107 7.00 -11.71 -2.24
N ILE A 108 5.96 -10.97 -1.86
CA ILE A 108 5.92 -9.52 -1.98
C ILE A 108 6.33 -8.90 -0.65
N VAL A 109 7.29 -7.98 -0.69
CA VAL A 109 7.71 -7.16 0.44
C VAL A 109 7.37 -5.71 0.13
N SER A 110 6.50 -5.09 0.91
CA SER A 110 6.02 -3.74 0.62
C SER A 110 5.97 -2.88 1.88
N ALA A 111 6.27 -1.61 1.72
CA ALA A 111 6.04 -0.63 2.77
C ALA A 111 4.61 -0.06 2.77
N SER A 112 3.75 -0.51 1.86
CA SER A 112 2.30 -0.21 1.86
C SER A 112 1.55 -1.06 2.88
N ILE A 113 0.31 -0.69 3.16
CA ILE A 113 -0.49 -1.32 4.21
C ILE A 113 -1.10 -2.63 3.71
N ASP A 114 -1.05 -3.65 4.55
CA ASP A 114 -1.53 -5.00 4.27
C ASP A 114 -3.00 -5.07 3.84
N MET A 115 -3.86 -4.29 4.47
CA MET A 115 -5.32 -4.38 4.30
C MET A 115 -5.81 -4.22 2.86
N TRP A 116 -5.10 -3.47 2.02
CA TRP A 116 -5.47 -3.38 0.59
C TRP A 116 -4.58 -4.21 -0.33
N LEU A 117 -3.39 -4.65 0.13
CA LEU A 117 -2.53 -5.51 -0.68
C LEU A 117 -2.90 -6.99 -0.53
N LYS A 118 -3.25 -7.39 0.70
CA LYS A 118 -3.50 -8.80 1.05
C LYS A 118 -4.60 -9.45 0.20
N PRO A 119 -5.78 -8.84 -0.06
CA PRO A 119 -6.80 -9.49 -0.88
C PRO A 119 -6.32 -9.79 -2.30
N TRP A 120 -5.51 -8.90 -2.89
CA TRP A 120 -4.92 -9.14 -4.20
C TRP A 120 -3.83 -10.23 -4.16
N CYS A 121 -2.98 -10.23 -3.15
CA CYS A 121 -1.95 -11.25 -2.96
C CYS A 121 -2.55 -12.63 -2.73
N ASP A 122 -3.58 -12.74 -1.87
CA ASP A 122 -4.27 -14.00 -1.58
C ASP A 122 -4.93 -14.57 -2.84
N LYS A 123 -5.61 -13.73 -3.63
CA LYS A 123 -6.22 -14.11 -4.92
C LYS A 123 -5.18 -14.65 -5.90
N ASN A 124 -3.97 -14.14 -5.86
CA ASN A 124 -2.88 -14.57 -6.71
C ASN A 124 -1.97 -15.64 -6.05
N SER A 125 -2.31 -16.16 -4.88
CA SER A 125 -1.48 -17.13 -4.14
C SER A 125 -0.04 -16.66 -3.98
N ILE A 126 0.15 -15.44 -3.48
CA ILE A 126 1.45 -14.81 -3.25
C ILE A 126 1.56 -14.47 -1.77
N LYS A 127 2.68 -14.80 -1.14
CA LYS A 127 2.95 -14.38 0.23
C LYS A 127 3.22 -12.88 0.31
N LEU A 128 2.70 -12.23 1.35
CA LEU A 128 2.87 -10.80 1.59
C LEU A 128 3.57 -10.54 2.93
N ILE A 129 4.55 -9.65 2.89
CA ILE A 129 5.17 -9.02 4.06
C ILE A 129 4.99 -7.51 3.84
N SER A 130 4.24 -6.86 4.71
CA SER A 130 3.91 -5.43 4.53
C SER A 130 3.68 -4.73 5.87
N THR A 131 3.40 -3.43 5.80
CA THR A 131 3.10 -2.63 6.99
C THR A 131 1.71 -2.95 7.51
N GLU A 132 1.58 -3.17 8.81
CA GLU A 132 0.32 -3.33 9.51
C GLU A 132 -0.07 -2.01 10.20
N ILE A 133 -1.38 -1.73 10.27
CA ILE A 133 -1.93 -0.60 11.02
C ILE A 133 -2.40 -1.08 12.39
N GLU A 134 -2.00 -0.35 13.42
CA GLU A 134 -2.53 -0.55 14.77
C GLU A 134 -4.00 -0.10 14.83
N ILE A 135 -4.84 -0.97 15.38
CA ILE A 135 -6.26 -0.71 15.62
C ILE A 135 -6.51 -0.76 17.12
N LYS A 136 -7.06 0.33 17.66
CA LYS A 136 -7.50 0.42 19.06
C LYS A 136 -8.97 0.81 19.12
N GLU A 137 -9.78 0.09 19.90
CA GLU A 137 -11.20 0.40 20.11
C GLU A 137 -11.96 0.63 18.78
N ASN A 138 -11.71 -0.22 17.76
CA ASN A 138 -12.28 -0.11 16.42
C ASN A 138 -11.94 1.19 15.68
N LYS A 139 -10.81 1.83 15.99
CA LYS A 139 -10.28 3.02 15.30
C LYS A 139 -8.85 2.81 14.84
N ILE A 140 -8.54 3.47 13.72
CA ILE A 140 -7.17 3.58 13.18
C ILE A 140 -6.39 4.62 14.00
#